data_837aa3e6942966937c1a9a9659f83e57
#
_entry.id   837aa3e6942966937c1a9a9659f83e57
#
_cell.length_a   1.000
_cell.length_b   1.000
_cell.length_c   1.000
_cell.angle_alpha   90.00
_cell.angle_beta   90.00
_cell.angle_gamma   90.00
#
_symmetry.space_group_name_H-M   'P 1'
#
loop_
_entity.id
_entity.type
_entity.pdbx_description
1 polymer ?
#
loop_
_entity_poly.entity_id
_entity_poly.type
_entity_poly.pdbx_seq_one_letter_code
_entity_poly.pdbx_strand_id
1 'polypeptide(L)'
;MPSTRLRRKPLGAMTTYRGSCHCGRIRFEVAAEIDHVRVCDCSICHRRGALNFRVPKEALRLLSPWEALSLYQWGTKTAKDYFCPVCGILPFRRPGDPSLQELNEGVEPFDGWAVNVRCLEGVDVEALPTKRIYGSRIRHDA
;
A
#
# COMPACT_ATOMS: atom_id res chain seq x y z
N MET A 1 -0.08 21.02 19.63
CA MET A 1 -1.30 20.49 20.26
C MET A 1 -1.50 19.05 19.85
N PRO A 2 -1.39 18.15 20.79
CA PRO A 2 -1.49 16.72 20.47
C PRO A 2 -2.80 16.33 19.80
N SER A 3 -3.90 16.97 20.19
CA SER A 3 -5.23 16.65 19.66
C SER A 3 -5.37 16.87 18.17
N THR A 4 -4.63 17.84 17.59
CA THR A 4 -4.74 18.13 16.16
C THR A 4 -4.12 17.03 15.30
N ARG A 5 -3.13 16.33 15.83
CA ARG A 5 -2.48 15.22 15.10
C ARG A 5 -3.36 13.98 15.01
N LEU A 6 -4.33 13.84 15.91
CA LEU A 6 -5.25 12.71 15.94
C LEU A 6 -6.46 12.92 15.03
N ARG A 7 -6.67 14.14 14.57
CA ARG A 7 -7.77 14.43 13.68
C ARG A 7 -7.40 14.04 12.25
N ARG A 8 -8.19 13.15 11.70
CA ARG A 8 -8.10 12.82 10.28
C ARG A 8 -8.91 13.81 9.49
N LYS A 9 -8.38 14.24 8.34
CA LYS A 9 -9.17 15.00 7.39
C LYS A 9 -10.28 14.13 6.81
N PRO A 10 -11.46 14.67 6.55
CA PRO A 10 -12.46 13.96 5.76
C PRO A 10 -11.87 13.56 4.41
N LEU A 11 -12.24 12.40 3.88
CA LEU A 11 -11.73 11.93 2.59
C LEU A 11 -11.97 12.94 1.48
N GLY A 12 -13.12 13.64 1.50
CA GLY A 12 -13.42 14.66 0.50
C GLY A 12 -12.55 15.91 0.56
N ALA A 13 -11.83 16.14 1.69
CA ALA A 13 -10.90 17.26 1.84
C ALA A 13 -9.46 16.88 1.50
N MET A 14 -9.19 15.61 1.24
CA MET A 14 -7.88 15.12 0.84
C MET A 14 -7.69 15.23 -0.66
N THR A 15 -6.42 15.22 -1.09
CA THR A 15 -6.10 15.18 -2.51
C THR A 15 -6.52 13.82 -3.08
N THR A 16 -7.19 13.83 -4.22
CA THR A 16 -7.51 12.62 -4.96
C THR A 16 -6.49 12.43 -6.06
N TYR A 17 -5.76 11.34 -6.01
CA TYR A 17 -4.76 10.97 -7.01
C TYR A 17 -5.32 9.91 -7.93
N ARG A 18 -5.02 10.05 -9.22
CA ARG A 18 -5.26 8.98 -10.19
C ARG A 18 -4.03 8.09 -10.24
N GLY A 19 -4.26 6.79 -10.35
CA GLY A 19 -3.21 5.82 -10.48
C GLY A 19 -3.49 4.80 -11.57
N SER A 20 -2.43 4.17 -12.07
CA SER A 20 -2.55 3.09 -13.04
C SER A 20 -1.32 2.20 -13.02
N CYS A 21 -1.46 1.00 -13.59
CA CYS A 21 -0.31 0.19 -13.99
C CYS A 21 0.32 0.78 -15.25
N HIS A 22 1.43 0.22 -15.69
CA HIS A 22 2.17 0.77 -16.83
C HIS A 22 1.36 0.72 -18.13
N CYS A 23 0.67 -0.38 -18.41
CA CYS A 23 -0.09 -0.53 -19.65
C CYS A 23 -1.47 0.17 -19.63
N GLY A 24 -1.89 0.68 -18.47
CA GLY A 24 -3.18 1.35 -18.34
C GLY A 24 -4.39 0.43 -18.14
N ARG A 25 -4.19 -0.89 -18.14
CA ARG A 25 -5.28 -1.84 -17.93
C ARG A 25 -5.93 -1.70 -16.55
N ILE A 26 -5.11 -1.44 -15.52
CA ILE A 26 -5.57 -1.24 -14.16
C ILE A 26 -5.56 0.25 -13.87
N ARG A 27 -6.71 0.78 -13.48
CA ARG A 27 -6.89 2.20 -13.15
C ARG A 27 -7.64 2.33 -11.86
N PHE A 28 -7.22 3.28 -11.06
CA PHE A 28 -7.82 3.53 -9.75
C PHE A 28 -7.65 4.98 -9.36
N GLU A 29 -8.31 5.37 -8.28
CA GLU A 29 -8.07 6.65 -7.62
C GLU A 29 -7.96 6.42 -6.12
N VAL A 30 -7.23 7.30 -5.45
CA VAL A 30 -7.04 7.22 -4.02
C VAL A 30 -7.08 8.63 -3.43
N ALA A 31 -7.79 8.77 -2.31
CA ALA A 31 -7.86 10.01 -1.55
C ALA A 31 -6.89 9.92 -0.38
N ALA A 32 -5.87 10.80 -0.35
CA ALA A 32 -4.84 10.74 0.67
C ALA A 32 -4.09 12.06 0.78
N GLU A 33 -3.38 12.27 1.89
CA GLU A 33 -2.32 13.24 2.03
C GLU A 33 -1.01 12.50 2.12
N ILE A 34 -0.31 12.37 1.01
CA ILE A 34 0.91 11.60 0.93
C ILE A 34 2.09 12.48 1.34
N ASP A 35 2.60 12.26 2.53
CA ASP A 35 3.69 13.02 3.11
C ASP A 35 4.97 12.20 3.33
N HIS A 36 4.92 10.92 3.03
CA HIS A 36 6.07 10.02 3.12
C HIS A 36 5.81 8.78 2.28
N VAL A 37 6.86 7.98 2.09
CA VAL A 37 6.75 6.65 1.51
C VAL A 37 7.35 5.62 2.44
N ARG A 38 6.79 4.43 2.46
CA ARG A 38 7.26 3.29 3.26
C ARG A 38 8.07 2.37 2.35
N VAL A 39 9.28 2.05 2.79
CA VAL A 39 10.15 1.10 2.10
C VAL A 39 10.41 -0.07 3.03
N CYS A 40 9.93 -1.24 2.67
CA CYS A 40 10.09 -2.47 3.44
C CYS A 40 11.22 -3.31 2.84
N ASP A 41 12.05 -3.89 3.69
CA ASP A 41 13.17 -4.73 3.28
C ASP A 41 12.87 -6.24 3.34
N CYS A 42 11.61 -6.63 3.52
CA CYS A 42 11.24 -8.04 3.46
C CYS A 42 11.51 -8.62 2.06
N SER A 43 11.53 -9.94 1.95
CA SER A 43 11.97 -10.62 0.72
C SER A 43 11.19 -10.18 -0.53
N ILE A 44 9.88 -9.98 -0.41
CA ILE A 44 9.06 -9.58 -1.54
C ILE A 44 9.15 -8.08 -1.82
N CYS A 45 9.09 -7.24 -0.79
CA CYS A 45 9.14 -5.79 -0.96
C CYS A 45 10.49 -5.32 -1.47
N HIS A 46 11.57 -5.96 -1.01
CA HIS A 46 12.92 -5.65 -1.48
C HIS A 46 13.07 -5.90 -2.99
N ARG A 47 12.58 -7.05 -3.46
CA ARG A 47 12.63 -7.40 -4.88
C ARG A 47 11.71 -6.54 -5.74
N ARG A 48 10.57 -6.17 -5.19
CA ARG A 48 9.58 -5.35 -5.90
C ARG A 48 10.03 -3.90 -6.02
N GLY A 49 10.71 -3.35 -5.00
CA GLY A 49 11.14 -1.96 -5.00
C GLY A 49 9.99 -0.98 -4.88
N ALA A 50 8.85 -1.37 -4.36
CA ALA A 50 7.69 -0.51 -4.26
C ALA A 50 7.88 0.56 -3.16
N LEU A 51 7.35 1.75 -3.42
CA LEU A 51 7.23 2.83 -2.46
C LEU A 51 5.78 2.90 -2.03
N ASN A 52 5.49 2.46 -0.82
CA ASN A 52 4.11 2.28 -0.37
C ASN A 52 3.62 3.39 0.53
N PHE A 53 2.33 3.67 0.45
CA PHE A 53 1.63 4.52 1.39
C PHE A 53 0.33 3.83 1.80
N ARG A 54 0.08 3.73 3.10
CA ARG A 54 -1.11 3.07 3.62
C ARG A 54 -2.29 4.02 3.68
N VAL A 55 -3.44 3.55 3.19
CA VAL A 55 -4.69 4.31 3.21
C VAL A 55 -5.81 3.45 3.77
N PRO A 56 -6.85 4.07 4.35
CA PRO A 56 -8.04 3.34 4.75
C PRO A 56 -8.69 2.64 3.56
N LYS A 57 -9.42 1.59 3.84
CA LYS A 57 -10.07 0.77 2.83
C LYS A 57 -10.96 1.56 1.87
N GLU A 58 -11.72 2.50 2.40
CA GLU A 58 -12.65 3.34 1.61
C GLU A 58 -11.96 4.44 0.80
N ALA A 59 -10.67 4.68 1.04
CA ALA A 59 -9.94 5.72 0.32
C ALA A 59 -9.52 5.32 -1.09
N LEU A 60 -9.51 4.04 -1.41
CA LEU A 60 -9.14 3.54 -2.73
C LEU A 60 -10.39 3.10 -3.49
N ARG A 61 -10.49 3.58 -4.74
CA ARG A 61 -11.57 3.21 -5.64
C ARG A 61 -10.99 2.68 -6.94
N LEU A 62 -11.31 1.43 -7.25
CA LEU A 62 -10.91 0.82 -8.51
C LEU A 62 -11.82 1.31 -9.64
N LEU A 63 -11.22 1.77 -10.74
CA LEU A 63 -11.93 2.30 -11.90
C LEU A 63 -11.97 1.30 -13.07
N SER A 64 -11.21 0.23 -12.98
CA SER A 64 -11.22 -0.88 -13.93
C SER A 64 -11.82 -2.12 -13.25
N PRO A 65 -12.19 -3.16 -14.01
CA PRO A 65 -12.78 -4.36 -13.39
C PRO A 65 -11.80 -5.09 -12.47
N TRP A 66 -12.29 -5.58 -11.35
CA TRP A 66 -11.48 -6.40 -10.43
C TRP A 66 -10.91 -7.65 -11.11
N GLU A 67 -11.65 -8.21 -12.05
CA GLU A 67 -11.26 -9.39 -12.81
C GLU A 67 -10.05 -9.18 -13.69
N ALA A 68 -9.69 -7.91 -13.97
CA ALA A 68 -8.49 -7.58 -14.73
C ALA A 68 -7.21 -7.74 -13.92
N LEU A 69 -7.31 -7.85 -12.60
CA LEU A 69 -6.18 -8.02 -11.69
C LEU A 69 -5.87 -9.49 -11.47
N SER A 70 -4.58 -9.80 -11.33
CA SER A 70 -4.12 -11.09 -10.82
C SER A 70 -3.72 -10.94 -9.36
N LEU A 71 -3.64 -12.05 -8.65
CA LEU A 71 -3.37 -12.10 -7.22
C LEU A 71 -2.18 -12.99 -6.94
N TYR A 72 -1.23 -12.48 -6.16
CA TYR A 72 -0.13 -13.27 -5.61
C TYR A 72 -0.23 -13.31 -4.09
N GLN A 73 -0.11 -14.49 -3.53
CA GLN A 73 -0.08 -14.70 -2.09
C GLN A 73 1.04 -15.67 -1.73
N TRP A 74 1.65 -15.45 -0.57
CA TRP A 74 2.73 -16.28 -0.06
C TRP A 74 2.75 -16.26 1.47
N GLY A 75 3.60 -17.08 2.08
CA GLY A 75 3.71 -17.15 3.53
C GLY A 75 2.40 -17.56 4.17
N THR A 76 1.90 -16.78 5.10
CA THR A 76 0.63 -17.01 5.79
C THR A 76 -0.58 -16.82 4.89
N LYS A 77 -0.38 -16.25 3.69
CA LYS A 77 -1.42 -15.96 2.70
C LYS A 77 -2.52 -15.03 3.22
N THR A 78 -2.19 -14.19 4.19
CA THR A 78 -3.13 -13.16 4.68
C THR A 78 -3.00 -11.87 3.89
N ALA A 79 -1.83 -11.60 3.29
CA ALA A 79 -1.65 -10.49 2.37
C ALA A 79 -2.18 -10.83 0.99
N LYS A 80 -2.64 -9.80 0.26
CA LYS A 80 -3.11 -9.95 -1.11
C LYS A 80 -2.42 -8.95 -2.01
N ASP A 81 -1.54 -9.43 -2.85
CA ASP A 81 -0.75 -8.62 -3.76
C ASP A 81 -1.41 -8.63 -5.13
N TYR A 82 -2.12 -7.55 -5.46
CA TYR A 82 -2.82 -7.41 -6.73
C TYR A 82 -1.88 -6.81 -7.77
N PHE A 83 -1.80 -7.42 -8.94
CA PHE A 83 -0.94 -6.93 -10.00
C PHE A 83 -1.59 -7.08 -11.37
N CYS A 84 -1.09 -6.29 -12.32
CA CYS A 84 -1.55 -6.39 -13.70
C CYS A 84 -0.90 -7.61 -14.37
N PRO A 85 -1.68 -8.57 -14.90
CA PRO A 85 -1.09 -9.75 -15.54
C PRO A 85 -0.45 -9.44 -16.89
N VAL A 86 -0.73 -8.27 -17.47
CA VAL A 86 -0.19 -7.87 -18.77
C VAL A 86 1.16 -7.20 -18.64
N CYS A 87 1.29 -6.19 -17.75
CA CYS A 87 2.55 -5.47 -17.58
C CYS A 87 3.32 -5.84 -16.29
N GLY A 88 2.72 -6.61 -15.40
CA GLY A 88 3.37 -7.08 -14.18
C GLY A 88 3.44 -6.08 -13.04
N ILE A 89 2.97 -4.87 -13.21
CA ILE A 89 3.06 -3.82 -12.20
C ILE A 89 2.04 -4.08 -11.08
N LEU A 90 2.50 -3.93 -9.84
CA LEU A 90 1.65 -4.00 -8.65
C LEU A 90 1.26 -2.58 -8.24
N PRO A 91 0.01 -2.15 -8.46
CA PRO A 91 -0.42 -0.81 -8.08
C PRO A 91 -0.80 -0.69 -6.61
N PHE A 92 -1.29 -1.75 -6.00
CA PHE A 92 -1.70 -1.76 -4.59
C PHE A 92 -1.80 -3.18 -4.06
N ARG A 93 -1.79 -3.27 -2.73
CA ARG A 93 -1.92 -4.55 -2.05
C ARG A 93 -2.69 -4.41 -0.75
N ARG A 94 -3.28 -5.51 -0.28
CA ARG A 94 -3.80 -5.61 1.08
C ARG A 94 -2.68 -6.15 1.96
N PRO A 95 -2.18 -5.37 2.92
CA PRO A 95 -1.17 -5.87 3.85
C PRO A 95 -1.66 -7.08 4.63
N GLY A 96 -0.73 -7.97 4.96
CA GLY A 96 -1.05 -9.17 5.72
C GLY A 96 -1.37 -8.88 7.17
N ASP A 97 -1.96 -9.87 7.84
CA ASP A 97 -2.23 -9.80 9.26
C ASP A 97 -0.92 -9.76 10.06
N PRO A 98 -0.90 -9.08 11.22
CA PRO A 98 0.25 -9.11 12.08
C PRO A 98 0.57 -10.54 12.53
N SER A 99 1.87 -10.84 12.69
CA SER A 99 2.31 -12.07 13.31
C SER A 99 1.95 -12.09 14.80
N LEU A 100 2.04 -13.25 15.43
CA LEU A 100 1.85 -13.34 16.89
C LEU A 100 2.85 -12.46 17.63
N GLN A 101 4.09 -12.39 17.15
CA GLN A 101 5.11 -11.52 17.73
C GLN A 101 4.67 -10.06 17.68
N GLU A 102 4.22 -9.61 16.50
CA GLU A 102 3.76 -8.24 16.33
C GLU A 102 2.56 -7.92 17.21
N LEU A 103 1.60 -8.84 17.31
CA LEU A 103 0.44 -8.66 18.19
C LEU A 103 0.86 -8.54 19.66
N ASN A 104 1.84 -9.33 20.09
CA ASN A 104 2.38 -9.25 21.43
C ASN A 104 3.13 -7.94 21.70
N GLU A 105 3.67 -7.33 20.65
CA GLU A 105 4.35 -6.04 20.73
C GLU A 105 3.39 -4.85 20.57
N GLY A 106 2.10 -5.10 20.48
CA GLY A 106 1.09 -4.05 20.40
C GLY A 106 0.77 -3.57 18.99
N VAL A 107 1.22 -4.27 17.95
CA VAL A 107 0.87 -3.93 16.59
C VAL A 107 -0.59 -4.30 16.33
N GLU A 108 -1.38 -3.34 15.87
CA GLU A 108 -2.78 -3.57 15.54
C GLU A 108 -2.95 -4.03 14.10
N PRO A 109 -3.97 -4.86 13.81
CA PRO A 109 -4.33 -5.19 12.45
C PRO A 109 -4.65 -3.94 11.63
N PHE A 110 -4.23 -3.92 10.37
CA PHE A 110 -4.50 -2.81 9.46
C PHE A 110 -5.48 -3.27 8.37
N ASP A 111 -6.68 -2.72 8.38
CA ASP A 111 -7.70 -2.99 7.37
C ASP A 111 -7.74 -1.86 6.36
N GLY A 112 -6.84 -1.92 5.38
CA GLY A 112 -6.72 -0.89 4.37
C GLY A 112 -5.87 -1.37 3.21
N TRP A 113 -5.35 -0.42 2.44
CA TRP A 113 -4.52 -0.68 1.27
C TRP A 113 -3.13 -0.09 1.45
N ALA A 114 -2.13 -0.77 0.93
CA ALA A 114 -0.82 -0.17 0.69
C ALA A 114 -0.73 0.14 -0.80
N VAL A 115 -0.72 1.41 -1.12
CA VAL A 115 -0.70 1.90 -2.50
C VAL A 115 0.75 2.10 -2.93
N ASN A 116 1.09 1.62 -4.12
CA ASN A 116 2.39 1.91 -4.72
C ASN A 116 2.37 3.34 -5.26
N VAL A 117 3.03 4.24 -4.54
CA VAL A 117 3.01 5.68 -4.86
C VAL A 117 3.60 5.96 -6.24
N ARG A 118 4.49 5.10 -6.74
CA ARG A 118 5.04 5.24 -8.10
C ARG A 118 3.99 5.08 -9.19
N CYS A 119 2.85 4.48 -8.87
CA CYS A 119 1.74 4.35 -9.82
C CYS A 119 0.81 5.56 -9.86
N LEU A 120 1.01 6.54 -8.98
CA LEU A 120 0.16 7.72 -8.89
C LEU A 120 0.67 8.85 -9.75
N GLU A 121 -0.26 9.55 -10.42
CA GLU A 121 0.06 10.75 -11.19
C GLU A 121 0.29 11.94 -10.26
N GLY A 122 1.24 12.80 -10.62
CA GLY A 122 1.45 14.08 -9.95
C GLY A 122 2.17 14.00 -8.60
N VAL A 123 2.77 12.86 -8.27
CA VAL A 123 3.54 12.70 -7.05
C VAL A 123 5.03 12.69 -7.37
N ASP A 124 5.77 13.62 -6.79
CA ASP A 124 7.23 13.60 -6.85
C ASP A 124 7.76 12.73 -5.71
N VAL A 125 7.99 11.46 -6.02
CA VAL A 125 8.43 10.48 -5.00
C VAL A 125 9.79 10.82 -4.42
N GLU A 126 10.65 11.52 -5.18
CA GLU A 126 11.99 11.87 -4.70
C GLU A 126 11.96 12.99 -3.67
N ALA A 127 10.90 13.79 -3.64
CA ALA A 127 10.70 14.83 -2.67
C ALA A 127 10.14 14.34 -1.33
N LEU A 128 9.73 13.06 -1.26
CA LEU A 128 9.07 12.52 -0.08
C LEU A 128 10.07 11.86 0.87
N PRO A 129 9.94 12.10 2.19
CA PRO A 129 10.70 11.35 3.17
C PRO A 129 10.43 9.86 3.09
N THR A 130 11.45 9.06 3.37
CA THR A 130 11.35 7.60 3.37
C THR A 130 11.26 7.09 4.80
N LYS A 131 10.21 6.32 5.09
CA LYS A 131 10.07 5.57 6.33
C LYS A 131 10.48 4.14 6.08
N ARG A 132 11.56 3.70 6.70
CA ARG A 132 12.04 2.33 6.53
C ARG A 132 11.29 1.39 7.45
N ILE A 133 10.85 0.27 6.87
CA ILE A 133 10.18 -0.83 7.57
C ILE A 133 11.08 -2.06 7.46
N TYR A 134 11.38 -2.66 8.60
CA TYR A 134 12.30 -3.79 8.65
C TYR A 134 11.53 -5.11 8.69
N GLY A 135 10.78 -5.37 7.63
CA GLY A 135 10.00 -6.58 7.48
C GLY A 135 10.83 -7.85 7.45
N SER A 136 12.13 -7.73 7.11
CA SER A 136 13.07 -8.85 7.18
C SER A 136 13.27 -9.39 8.60
N ARG A 137 12.96 -8.57 9.61
CA ARG A 137 13.06 -8.94 11.03
C ARG A 137 11.79 -9.59 11.56
N ILE A 138 10.74 -9.61 10.75
CA ILE A 138 9.45 -10.17 11.11
C ILE A 138 9.42 -11.62 10.63
N ARG A 139 9.01 -12.53 11.54
CA ARG A 139 8.89 -13.92 11.20
C ARG A 139 7.58 -14.16 10.46
N HIS A 140 7.69 -14.68 9.27
CA HIS A 140 6.54 -15.07 8.45
C HIS A 140 6.43 -16.58 8.46
N ASP A 141 5.45 -17.08 9.20
CA ASP A 141 5.15 -18.51 9.22
C ASP A 141 4.43 -18.87 7.92
N ALA A 142 4.99 -19.85 7.21
CA ALA A 142 4.43 -20.28 5.93
C ALA A 142 3.32 -21.30 6.14
#